data_3c47077a43eaa71731d18a379fb7d71b
#
_entry.id   3c47077a43eaa71731d18a379fb7d71b
#
_cell.length_a   1.000
_cell.length_b   1.000
_cell.length_c   1.000
_cell.angle_alpha   90.00
_cell.angle_beta   90.00
_cell.angle_gamma   90.00
#
_symmetry.space_group_name_H-M   'P 1'
#
loop_
_entity.id
_entity.type
_entity.pdbx_description
1 polymer ?
#
loop_
_entity_poly.entity_id
_entity_poly.type
_entity_poly.pdbx_seq_one_letter_code
_entity_poly.pdbx_strand_id
1 'polypeptide(L)'
;MIKYAQIIDEEKNIVSVGIGTDTDYYESIGMTEMDVEQGDDGQWYVKGYAPQRPLEELKDWKLAEIDAWTAAKITGGFTSECSGELVRYDSDKDTQLTMQGIALNVNTDRFAVEYPAGCPVRGYTDGSADKTIFYLTPEQVLEWCADLSTHIGTCKQAGWSKQAEVNAAQSKEELDAIILD
;
A
#
# COMPACT_ATOMS: atom_id res chain seq x y z
N MET A 1 12.76 -10.64 -24.29
CA MET A 1 13.45 -9.39 -24.73
C MET A 1 14.75 -9.77 -25.42
N ILE A 2 15.02 -9.30 -26.64
CA ILE A 2 16.26 -9.61 -27.38
C ILE A 2 17.39 -8.70 -26.87
N LYS A 3 18.51 -9.31 -26.50
CA LYS A 3 19.75 -8.63 -26.07
C LYS A 3 20.97 -9.38 -26.61
N TYR A 4 22.10 -8.67 -26.70
CA TYR A 4 23.40 -9.34 -26.85
C TYR A 4 23.73 -10.06 -25.55
N ALA A 5 23.89 -11.38 -25.62
CA ALA A 5 24.10 -12.23 -24.45
C ALA A 5 25.04 -13.41 -24.77
N GLN A 6 25.63 -13.97 -23.73
CA GLN A 6 26.41 -15.18 -23.77
C GLN A 6 26.00 -16.10 -22.62
N ILE A 7 25.81 -17.39 -22.88
CA ILE A 7 25.54 -18.39 -21.83
C ILE A 7 26.81 -18.54 -20.96
N ILE A 8 26.65 -18.37 -19.66
CA ILE A 8 27.72 -18.53 -18.67
C ILE A 8 27.53 -19.77 -17.77
N ASP A 9 26.31 -20.33 -17.77
CA ASP A 9 25.99 -21.60 -17.13
C ASP A 9 24.97 -22.33 -18.01
N GLU A 10 25.43 -23.38 -18.72
CA GLU A 10 24.60 -24.14 -19.65
C GLU A 10 23.55 -25.01 -18.92
N GLU A 11 23.86 -25.50 -17.71
CA GLU A 11 22.93 -26.35 -16.95
C GLU A 11 21.71 -25.56 -16.47
N LYS A 12 21.94 -24.30 -16.08
CA LYS A 12 20.91 -23.39 -15.55
C LYS A 12 20.38 -22.41 -16.58
N ASN A 13 20.97 -22.40 -17.79
CA ASN A 13 20.65 -21.43 -18.84
C ASN A 13 20.82 -19.97 -18.41
N ILE A 14 21.81 -19.71 -17.50
CA ILE A 14 22.16 -18.37 -17.05
C ILE A 14 22.99 -17.68 -18.13
N VAL A 15 22.68 -16.42 -18.39
CA VAL A 15 23.36 -15.63 -19.40
C VAL A 15 23.95 -14.34 -18.82
N SER A 16 25.09 -13.92 -19.35
CA SER A 16 25.59 -12.54 -19.19
C SER A 16 25.01 -11.68 -20.32
N VAL A 17 24.51 -10.49 -20.00
CA VAL A 17 23.89 -9.58 -21.00
C VAL A 17 24.68 -8.30 -21.15
N GLY A 18 24.78 -7.82 -22.39
CA GLY A 18 25.33 -6.52 -22.71
C GLY A 18 24.38 -5.39 -22.29
N ILE A 19 24.87 -4.39 -21.60
CA ILE A 19 24.10 -3.25 -21.07
C ILE A 19 24.28 -1.97 -21.88
N GLY A 20 25.21 -1.94 -22.83
CA GLY A 20 25.48 -0.79 -23.72
C GLY A 20 24.92 -0.99 -25.13
N THR A 21 25.25 -0.08 -26.03
CA THR A 21 24.78 -0.05 -27.42
C THR A 21 25.86 -0.45 -28.45
N ASP A 22 27.08 -0.79 -28.01
CA ASP A 22 28.19 -1.18 -28.88
C ASP A 22 28.09 -2.66 -29.25
N THR A 23 27.38 -2.93 -30.33
CA THR A 23 27.16 -4.29 -30.86
C THR A 23 28.42 -4.93 -31.37
N ASP A 24 29.31 -4.17 -32.01
CA ASP A 24 30.58 -4.70 -32.55
C ASP A 24 31.49 -5.19 -31.43
N TYR A 25 31.50 -4.47 -30.30
CA TYR A 25 32.23 -4.91 -29.12
C TYR A 25 31.67 -6.22 -28.56
N TYR A 26 30.34 -6.33 -28.43
CA TYR A 26 29.73 -7.56 -27.90
C TYR A 26 29.98 -8.77 -28.80
N GLU A 27 29.88 -8.62 -30.10
CA GLU A 27 30.23 -9.69 -31.05
C GLU A 27 31.71 -10.10 -30.94
N SER A 28 32.62 -9.13 -30.76
CA SER A 28 34.06 -9.38 -30.61
C SER A 28 34.41 -10.20 -29.38
N ILE A 29 33.58 -10.17 -28.32
CA ILE A 29 33.75 -10.95 -27.08
C ILE A 29 32.85 -12.20 -27.05
N GLY A 30 32.22 -12.57 -28.18
CA GLY A 30 31.47 -13.80 -28.33
C GLY A 30 30.02 -13.75 -27.84
N MET A 31 29.47 -12.56 -27.60
CA MET A 31 28.03 -12.40 -27.35
C MET A 31 27.25 -12.44 -28.67
N THR A 32 26.06 -12.98 -28.64
CA THR A 32 25.14 -13.03 -29.78
C THR A 32 23.77 -12.47 -29.39
N GLU A 33 22.99 -12.07 -30.39
CA GLU A 33 21.58 -11.74 -30.12
C GLU A 33 20.83 -12.95 -29.59
N MET A 34 20.19 -12.80 -28.45
CA MET A 34 19.49 -13.85 -27.74
C MET A 34 18.19 -13.31 -27.11
N ASP A 35 17.12 -14.09 -27.18
CA ASP A 35 15.91 -13.75 -26.43
C ASP A 35 16.09 -14.17 -24.97
N VAL A 36 16.15 -13.17 -24.10
CA VAL A 36 16.45 -13.35 -22.68
C VAL A 36 15.37 -12.76 -21.80
N GLU A 37 15.31 -13.26 -20.57
CA GLU A 37 14.45 -12.75 -19.51
C GLU A 37 15.23 -12.64 -18.21
N GLN A 38 14.82 -11.72 -17.34
CA GLN A 38 15.40 -11.60 -16.01
C GLN A 38 14.53 -12.37 -15.01
N GLY A 39 15.15 -13.27 -14.26
CA GLY A 39 14.50 -13.98 -13.16
C GLY A 39 14.26 -13.09 -11.95
N ASP A 40 13.40 -13.54 -11.05
CA ASP A 40 13.08 -12.86 -9.77
C ASP A 40 14.31 -12.76 -8.83
N ASP A 41 15.33 -13.57 -9.06
CA ASP A 41 16.63 -13.53 -8.38
C ASP A 41 17.59 -12.46 -8.92
N GLY A 42 17.14 -11.70 -9.95
CA GLY A 42 17.91 -10.67 -10.61
C GLY A 42 18.90 -11.18 -11.66
N GLN A 43 19.04 -12.49 -11.84
CA GLN A 43 19.90 -13.08 -12.87
C GLN A 43 19.21 -13.07 -14.23
N TRP A 44 20.00 -13.13 -15.30
CA TRP A 44 19.49 -13.22 -16.66
C TRP A 44 19.55 -14.67 -17.15
N TYR A 45 18.49 -15.09 -17.80
CA TYR A 45 18.29 -16.43 -18.33
C TYR A 45 17.95 -16.38 -19.81
N VAL A 46 18.21 -17.48 -20.53
CA VAL A 46 17.57 -17.73 -21.82
C VAL A 46 16.06 -17.72 -21.58
N LYS A 47 15.31 -17.08 -22.44
CA LYS A 47 13.86 -16.94 -22.27
C LYS A 47 13.16 -18.30 -22.11
N GLY A 48 12.31 -18.41 -21.09
CA GLY A 48 11.59 -19.61 -20.71
C GLY A 48 12.34 -20.53 -19.74
N TYR A 49 13.56 -20.15 -19.32
CA TYR A 49 14.39 -20.92 -18.38
C TYR A 49 14.60 -20.27 -17.03
N ALA A 50 14.13 -19.03 -16.83
CA ALA A 50 14.18 -18.42 -15.50
C ALA A 50 13.40 -19.28 -14.49
N PRO A 51 14.00 -19.60 -13.32
CA PRO A 51 13.31 -20.33 -12.27
C PRO A 51 12.05 -19.55 -11.86
N GLN A 52 10.92 -20.22 -11.91
CA GLN A 52 9.68 -19.63 -11.46
C GLN A 52 9.53 -19.89 -9.97
N ARG A 53 9.21 -18.84 -9.21
CA ARG A 53 8.87 -19.00 -7.80
C ARG A 53 7.59 -19.81 -7.68
N PRO A 54 7.49 -20.67 -6.66
CA PRO A 54 6.24 -21.34 -6.35
C PRO A 54 5.09 -20.34 -6.19
N LEU A 55 3.92 -20.68 -6.73
CA LEU A 55 2.73 -19.82 -6.66
C LEU A 55 2.39 -19.41 -5.22
N GLU A 56 2.57 -20.32 -4.26
CA GLU A 56 2.31 -20.07 -2.84
C GLU A 56 3.23 -18.98 -2.27
N GLU A 57 4.51 -18.96 -2.64
CA GLU A 57 5.43 -17.90 -2.23
C GLU A 57 5.03 -16.54 -2.81
N LEU A 58 4.58 -16.51 -4.07
CA LEU A 58 4.07 -15.30 -4.71
C LEU A 58 2.78 -14.80 -4.04
N LYS A 59 1.90 -15.72 -3.61
CA LYS A 59 0.70 -15.40 -2.84
C LYS A 59 1.05 -14.78 -1.48
N ASP A 60 2.01 -15.36 -0.76
CA ASP A 60 2.44 -14.84 0.54
C ASP A 60 2.95 -13.40 0.41
N TRP A 61 3.73 -13.11 -0.63
CA TRP A 61 4.21 -11.76 -0.89
C TRP A 61 3.07 -10.79 -1.21
N LYS A 62 2.13 -11.22 -2.06
CA LYS A 62 0.96 -10.40 -2.42
C LYS A 62 0.05 -10.14 -1.21
N LEU A 63 -0.12 -11.11 -0.32
CA LEU A 63 -0.84 -10.93 0.94
C LEU A 63 -0.15 -9.91 1.84
N ALA A 64 1.18 -9.97 1.99
CA ALA A 64 1.93 -8.97 2.75
C ALA A 64 1.85 -7.56 2.13
N GLU A 65 1.84 -7.44 0.80
CA GLU A 65 1.61 -6.18 0.09
C GLU A 65 0.22 -5.61 0.40
N ILE A 66 -0.83 -6.44 0.38
CA ILE A 66 -2.21 -6.05 0.71
C ILE A 66 -2.32 -5.61 2.17
N ASP A 67 -1.66 -6.29 3.10
CA ASP A 67 -1.65 -5.90 4.51
C ASP A 67 -1.01 -4.53 4.71
N ALA A 68 0.13 -4.28 4.06
CA ALA A 68 0.81 -2.99 4.09
C ALA A 68 -0.04 -1.87 3.46
N TRP A 69 -0.66 -2.13 2.30
CA TRP A 69 -1.58 -1.22 1.64
C TRP A 69 -2.80 -0.90 2.52
N THR A 70 -3.42 -1.91 3.13
CA THR A 70 -4.56 -1.72 4.03
C THR A 70 -4.17 -0.86 5.23
N ALA A 71 -3.03 -1.13 5.84
CA ALA A 71 -2.51 -0.35 6.96
C ALA A 71 -2.23 1.10 6.57
N ALA A 72 -1.65 1.33 5.39
CA ALA A 72 -1.39 2.66 4.86
C ALA A 72 -2.70 3.44 4.61
N LYS A 73 -3.72 2.80 4.04
CA LYS A 73 -5.04 3.42 3.86
C LYS A 73 -5.69 3.78 5.20
N ILE A 74 -5.65 2.90 6.19
CA ILE A 74 -6.20 3.17 7.53
C ILE A 74 -5.52 4.38 8.17
N THR A 75 -4.21 4.51 8.01
CA THR A 75 -3.42 5.58 8.67
C THR A 75 -3.22 6.83 7.80
N GLY A 76 -3.70 6.81 6.56
CA GLY A 76 -3.53 7.90 5.59
C GLY A 76 -4.46 9.10 5.76
N GLY A 77 -5.32 9.06 6.77
CA GLY A 77 -6.32 10.07 7.05
C GLY A 77 -7.72 9.64 6.61
N PHE A 78 -8.72 10.31 7.16
CA PHE A 78 -10.14 10.12 6.82
C PHE A 78 -10.84 11.46 6.69
N THR A 79 -12.01 11.48 6.07
CA THR A 79 -12.84 12.68 5.96
C THR A 79 -14.06 12.57 6.86
N SER A 80 -14.48 13.71 7.43
CA SER A 80 -15.70 13.83 8.23
C SER A 80 -16.30 15.22 8.05
N GLU A 81 -17.61 15.31 8.13
CA GLU A 81 -18.36 16.58 8.15
C GLU A 81 -18.77 17.00 9.57
N CYS A 82 -18.26 16.34 10.61
CA CYS A 82 -18.62 16.57 12.00
C CYS A 82 -18.46 18.03 12.46
N SER A 83 -17.53 18.78 11.85
CA SER A 83 -17.32 20.21 12.13
C SER A 83 -18.26 21.16 11.37
N GLY A 84 -19.18 20.63 10.56
CA GLY A 84 -20.12 21.40 9.71
C GLY A 84 -19.62 21.64 8.29
N GLU A 85 -18.42 21.21 7.97
CA GLU A 85 -17.84 21.21 6.63
C GLU A 85 -16.98 19.94 6.43
N LEU A 86 -16.69 19.58 5.18
CA LEU A 86 -15.86 18.42 4.87
C LEU A 86 -14.40 18.71 5.21
N VAL A 87 -13.87 17.97 6.18
CA VAL A 87 -12.51 18.12 6.69
C VAL A 87 -11.79 16.78 6.63
N ARG A 88 -10.52 16.78 6.21
CA ARG A 88 -9.64 15.62 6.30
C ARG A 88 -8.88 15.63 7.60
N TYR A 89 -9.05 14.59 8.39
CA TYR A 89 -8.36 14.38 9.66
C TYR A 89 -7.28 13.31 9.55
N ASP A 90 -6.26 13.38 10.39
CA ASP A 90 -5.28 12.31 10.51
C ASP A 90 -5.92 11.06 11.13
N SER A 91 -5.39 9.90 10.78
CA SER A 91 -5.81 8.61 11.33
C SER A 91 -4.61 7.73 11.69
N ASP A 92 -3.47 8.32 12.00
CA ASP A 92 -2.34 7.59 12.55
C ASP A 92 -2.68 6.94 13.90
N LYS A 93 -1.84 6.00 14.37
CA LYS A 93 -2.13 5.23 15.58
C LYS A 93 -2.28 6.08 16.84
N ASP A 94 -1.51 7.14 16.97
CA ASP A 94 -1.57 8.03 18.15
C ASP A 94 -2.86 8.85 18.12
N THR A 95 -3.27 9.33 16.94
CA THR A 95 -4.57 10.00 16.73
C THR A 95 -5.72 9.06 17.07
N GLN A 96 -5.70 7.80 16.57
CA GLN A 96 -6.75 6.81 16.88
C GLN A 96 -6.86 6.55 18.38
N LEU A 97 -5.73 6.41 19.10
CA LEU A 97 -5.71 6.19 20.55
C LEU A 97 -6.25 7.42 21.30
N THR A 98 -5.87 8.63 20.88
CA THR A 98 -6.37 9.88 21.45
C THR A 98 -7.88 10.00 21.26
N MET A 99 -8.40 9.71 20.05
CA MET A 99 -9.83 9.74 19.76
C MET A 99 -10.61 8.76 20.64
N GLN A 100 -10.09 7.54 20.86
CA GLN A 100 -10.70 6.56 21.76
C GLN A 100 -10.77 7.10 23.20
N GLY A 101 -9.70 7.72 23.69
CA GLY A 101 -9.67 8.34 25.01
C GLY A 101 -10.70 9.46 25.16
N ILE A 102 -10.84 10.31 24.17
CA ILE A 102 -11.84 11.40 24.15
C ILE A 102 -13.26 10.80 24.11
N ALA A 103 -13.53 9.83 23.23
CA ALA A 103 -14.84 9.20 23.09
C ALA A 103 -15.34 8.55 24.41
N LEU A 104 -14.44 7.94 25.20
CA LEU A 104 -14.77 7.37 26.48
C LEU A 104 -15.20 8.39 27.53
N ASN A 105 -14.74 9.64 27.41
CA ASN A 105 -14.99 10.70 28.36
C ASN A 105 -16.05 11.72 27.92
N VAL A 106 -16.46 11.70 26.64
CA VAL A 106 -17.31 12.72 26.01
C VAL A 106 -18.65 12.96 26.72
N ASN A 107 -19.23 11.92 27.31
CA ASN A 107 -20.51 11.98 28.04
C ASN A 107 -20.33 12.16 29.57
N THR A 108 -19.16 12.57 30.02
CA THR A 108 -18.90 12.80 31.46
C THR A 108 -18.96 14.28 31.77
N ASP A 109 -19.33 14.63 33.02
CA ASP A 109 -19.29 16.03 33.53
C ASP A 109 -17.87 16.62 33.41
N ARG A 110 -16.85 15.79 33.48
CA ARG A 110 -15.45 16.18 33.34
C ARG A 110 -15.14 16.74 31.94
N PHE A 111 -15.73 16.16 30.87
CA PHE A 111 -15.53 16.62 29.51
C PHE A 111 -15.98 18.10 29.35
N ALA A 112 -17.16 18.45 29.87
CA ALA A 112 -17.66 19.83 29.80
C ALA A 112 -16.78 20.80 30.59
N VAL A 113 -16.14 20.35 31.68
CA VAL A 113 -15.21 21.17 32.46
C VAL A 113 -13.86 21.34 31.74
N GLU A 114 -13.35 20.30 31.11
CA GLU A 114 -12.06 20.34 30.39
C GLU A 114 -12.15 21.04 29.05
N TYR A 115 -13.31 20.94 28.38
CA TYR A 115 -13.55 21.52 27.04
C TYR A 115 -14.74 22.48 26.99
N PRO A 116 -14.74 23.59 27.75
CA PRO A 116 -15.90 24.49 27.84
C PRO A 116 -16.23 25.19 26.51
N ALA A 117 -15.27 25.27 25.57
CA ALA A 117 -15.46 25.82 24.23
C ALA A 117 -15.60 24.75 23.14
N GLY A 118 -15.66 23.46 23.52
CA GLY A 118 -15.59 22.31 22.64
C GLY A 118 -14.21 21.65 22.61
N CYS A 119 -14.17 20.39 22.23
CA CYS A 119 -12.92 19.63 22.13
C CYS A 119 -12.10 20.08 20.91
N PRO A 120 -10.85 20.54 21.10
CA PRO A 120 -10.03 20.99 19.98
C PRO A 120 -9.50 19.82 19.17
N VAL A 121 -9.80 19.78 17.88
CA VAL A 121 -9.25 18.84 16.90
C VAL A 121 -8.63 19.60 15.73
N ARG A 122 -7.69 18.99 15.04
CA ARG A 122 -7.03 19.62 13.89
C ARG A 122 -7.27 18.80 12.62
N GLY A 123 -7.67 19.49 11.54
CA GLY A 123 -7.89 18.89 10.25
C GLY A 123 -7.54 19.83 9.11
N TYR A 124 -7.53 19.30 7.89
CA TYR A 124 -7.26 20.04 6.67
C TYR A 124 -8.58 20.31 5.96
N THR A 125 -8.92 21.57 5.77
CA THR A 125 -10.03 21.99 4.89
C THR A 125 -9.64 21.78 3.43
N ASP A 126 -10.63 21.74 2.55
CA ASP A 126 -10.39 21.49 1.12
C ASP A 126 -9.39 22.48 0.52
N GLY A 127 -8.39 21.94 -0.21
CA GLY A 127 -7.32 22.70 -0.85
C GLY A 127 -6.28 23.32 0.11
N SER A 128 -6.38 23.12 1.44
CA SER A 128 -5.41 23.65 2.41
C SER A 128 -4.27 22.68 2.66
N ALA A 129 -3.03 23.22 2.68
CA ALA A 129 -1.84 22.49 3.15
C ALA A 129 -1.67 22.61 4.68
N ASP A 130 -2.33 23.59 5.31
CA ASP A 130 -2.24 23.88 6.73
C ASP A 130 -3.45 23.34 7.49
N LYS A 131 -3.21 22.84 8.71
CA LYS A 131 -4.28 22.37 9.60
C LYS A 131 -4.96 23.54 10.29
N THR A 132 -6.30 23.52 10.27
CA THR A 132 -7.17 24.39 11.06
C THR A 132 -7.60 23.69 12.34
N ILE A 133 -7.83 24.45 13.42
CA ILE A 133 -8.38 23.93 14.68
C ILE A 133 -9.90 24.10 14.66
N PHE A 134 -10.59 23.02 14.94
CA PHE A 134 -12.05 22.96 15.11
C PHE A 134 -12.35 22.65 16.57
N TYR A 135 -13.42 23.20 17.13
CA TYR A 135 -13.87 22.96 18.50
C TYR A 135 -15.17 22.17 18.44
N LEU A 136 -15.09 20.86 18.66
CA LEU A 136 -16.22 19.95 18.50
C LEU A 136 -17.06 19.86 19.78
N THR A 137 -18.39 19.89 19.62
CA THR A 137 -19.33 19.55 20.69
C THR A 137 -19.25 18.06 21.03
N PRO A 138 -19.82 17.59 22.15
CA PRO A 138 -19.88 16.16 22.46
C PRO A 138 -20.47 15.30 21.34
N GLU A 139 -21.54 15.75 20.72
CA GLU A 139 -22.19 15.05 19.60
C GLU A 139 -21.28 14.97 18.37
N GLN A 140 -20.61 16.08 18.05
CA GLN A 140 -19.66 16.14 16.93
C GLN A 140 -18.43 15.25 17.16
N VAL A 141 -17.96 15.13 18.40
CA VAL A 141 -16.88 14.19 18.77
C VAL A 141 -17.30 12.75 18.51
N LEU A 142 -18.54 12.38 18.88
CA LEU A 142 -19.05 11.02 18.63
C LEU A 142 -19.17 10.74 17.14
N GLU A 143 -19.65 11.70 16.35
CA GLU A 143 -19.70 11.61 14.89
C GLU A 143 -18.30 11.46 14.28
N TRP A 144 -17.34 12.31 14.70
CA TRP A 144 -15.94 12.20 14.29
C TRP A 144 -15.34 10.82 14.55
N CYS A 145 -15.60 10.25 15.73
CA CYS A 145 -15.15 8.90 16.07
C CYS A 145 -15.87 7.80 15.29
N ALA A 146 -17.16 7.97 14.98
CA ALA A 146 -17.94 7.06 14.16
C ALA A 146 -17.43 7.02 12.72
N ASP A 147 -17.11 8.18 12.14
CA ASP A 147 -16.56 8.31 10.78
C ASP A 147 -15.20 7.63 10.67
N LEU A 148 -14.30 7.81 11.66
CA LEU A 148 -13.04 7.06 11.71
C LEU A 148 -13.28 5.55 11.76
N SER A 149 -14.22 5.10 12.60
CA SER A 149 -14.54 3.67 12.71
C SER A 149 -15.05 3.10 11.39
N THR A 150 -15.89 3.86 10.70
CA THR A 150 -16.41 3.52 9.36
C THR A 150 -15.28 3.46 8.33
N HIS A 151 -14.39 4.45 8.33
CA HIS A 151 -13.21 4.48 7.47
C HIS A 151 -12.34 3.23 7.67
N ILE A 152 -11.99 2.90 8.91
CA ILE A 152 -11.20 1.71 9.25
C ILE A 152 -11.90 0.43 8.77
N GLY A 153 -13.22 0.33 9.01
CA GLY A 153 -14.02 -0.80 8.56
C GLY A 153 -14.00 -0.98 7.04
N THR A 154 -14.18 0.10 6.31
CA THR A 154 -14.13 0.12 4.83
C THR A 154 -12.76 -0.30 4.30
N CYS A 155 -11.67 0.24 4.86
CA CYS A 155 -10.31 -0.15 4.47
C CYS A 155 -10.05 -1.64 4.71
N LYS A 156 -10.46 -2.17 5.87
CA LYS A 156 -10.34 -3.61 6.18
C LYS A 156 -11.14 -4.50 5.24
N GLN A 157 -12.38 -4.12 4.93
CA GLN A 157 -13.21 -4.88 3.99
C GLN A 157 -12.58 -4.92 2.60
N ALA A 158 -12.03 -3.80 2.13
CA ALA A 158 -11.29 -3.75 0.87
C ALA A 158 -10.07 -4.68 0.89
N GLY A 159 -9.27 -4.66 1.98
CA GLY A 159 -8.15 -5.57 2.16
C GLY A 159 -8.56 -7.04 2.13
N TRP A 160 -9.59 -7.43 2.88
CA TRP A 160 -10.11 -8.81 2.90
C TRP A 160 -10.62 -9.27 1.53
N SER A 161 -11.27 -8.38 0.77
CA SER A 161 -11.66 -8.68 -0.60
C SER A 161 -10.46 -9.01 -1.48
N LYS A 162 -9.40 -8.19 -1.41
CA LYS A 162 -8.14 -8.41 -2.16
C LYS A 162 -7.41 -9.69 -1.71
N GLN A 163 -7.39 -9.99 -0.41
CA GLN A 163 -6.84 -11.25 0.09
C GLN A 163 -7.62 -12.48 -0.43
N ALA A 164 -8.94 -12.37 -0.55
CA ALA A 164 -9.75 -13.44 -1.14
C ALA A 164 -9.43 -13.65 -2.63
N GLU A 165 -9.19 -12.58 -3.41
CA GLU A 165 -8.74 -12.66 -4.80
C GLU A 165 -7.38 -13.39 -4.90
N VAL A 166 -6.40 -13.07 -4.02
CA VAL A 166 -5.09 -13.76 -3.96
C VAL A 166 -5.25 -15.24 -3.67
N ASN A 167 -6.07 -15.59 -2.67
CA ASN A 167 -6.28 -16.99 -2.29
C ASN A 167 -6.94 -17.80 -3.42
N ALA A 168 -7.78 -17.17 -4.24
CA ALA A 168 -8.44 -17.79 -5.38
C ALA A 168 -7.54 -17.93 -6.61
N ALA A 169 -6.49 -17.12 -6.74
CA ALA A 169 -5.61 -17.09 -7.91
C ALA A 169 -4.92 -18.46 -8.15
N GLN A 170 -4.88 -18.89 -9.40
CA GLN A 170 -4.32 -20.16 -9.84
C GLN A 170 -3.02 -19.96 -10.65
N SER A 171 -2.67 -18.72 -10.99
CA SER A 171 -1.46 -18.40 -11.75
C SER A 171 -0.83 -17.06 -11.31
N LYS A 172 0.42 -16.84 -11.75
CA LYS A 172 1.12 -15.56 -11.53
C LYS A 172 0.39 -14.42 -12.23
N GLU A 173 -0.13 -14.63 -13.43
CA GLU A 173 -0.86 -13.63 -14.21
C GLU A 173 -2.11 -13.15 -13.48
N GLU A 174 -2.83 -14.07 -12.81
CA GLU A 174 -3.99 -13.71 -11.98
C GLU A 174 -3.57 -12.91 -10.75
N LEU A 175 -2.43 -13.23 -10.11
CA LEU A 175 -1.90 -12.44 -9.00
C LEU A 175 -1.47 -11.04 -9.45
N ASP A 176 -0.80 -10.93 -10.60
CA ASP A 176 -0.33 -9.65 -11.15
C ASP A 176 -1.50 -8.73 -11.57
N ALA A 177 -2.65 -9.31 -11.89
CA ALA A 177 -3.88 -8.57 -12.21
C ALA A 177 -4.57 -7.94 -10.98
N ILE A 178 -4.20 -8.32 -9.75
CA ILE A 178 -4.75 -7.75 -8.52
C ILE A 178 -4.09 -6.39 -8.25
N ILE A 179 -4.80 -5.32 -8.59
CA ILE A 179 -4.35 -3.94 -8.44
C ILE A 179 -4.76 -3.39 -7.07
N LEU A 180 -3.86 -2.66 -6.42
CA LEU A 180 -4.09 -1.95 -5.16
C LEU A 180 -4.15 -0.44 -5.46
N ASP A 181 -5.36 0.13 -5.43
CA ASP A 181 -5.66 1.55 -5.73
C ASP A 181 -5.49 2.46 -4.50
#